data_113534e8df245762448cf2dbda0a05f1
#
_entry.id   113534e8df245762448cf2dbda0a05f1
#
_cell.length_a   1.000
_cell.length_b   1.000
_cell.length_c   1.000
_cell.angle_alpha   90.00
_cell.angle_beta   90.00
_cell.angle_gamma   90.00
#
_symmetry.space_group_name_H-M   'P 1'
#
loop_
_entity.id
_entity.type
_entity.pdbx_description
1 polymer ?
#
loop_
_entity_poly.entity_id
_entity_poly.type
_entity_poly.pdbx_seq_one_letter_code
_entity_poly.pdbx_strand_id
1 'polypeptide(L)'
;MNHASLFSGIGGAEVAASMMGWQNLFHCEIQEFPRKVLQYWFPNSESYEDITKTDFTKWHGKVDVLTGGFPCQPFSVAGRRKGADDNRYLWPQMLRAIRQIHP
;
A
#
# COMPACT_ATOMS: atom_id res chain seq x y z
N MET A 1 -8.27 -12.94 -9.41
CA MET A 1 -7.05 -12.84 -8.61
C MET A 1 -7.27 -11.95 -7.41
N ASN A 2 -6.54 -12.20 -6.34
CA ASN A 2 -6.60 -11.39 -5.13
C ASN A 2 -5.52 -10.32 -5.15
N HIS A 3 -5.90 -9.09 -4.95
CA HIS A 3 -5.02 -7.93 -5.00
C HIS A 3 -4.96 -7.23 -3.65
N ALA A 4 -3.80 -6.70 -3.32
CA ALA A 4 -3.62 -5.83 -2.16
C ALA A 4 -2.65 -4.72 -2.52
N SER A 5 -2.71 -3.61 -1.79
CA SER A 5 -1.83 -2.49 -2.10
C SER A 5 -1.22 -1.89 -0.83
N LEU A 6 0.00 -1.38 -1.01
CA LEU A 6 0.73 -0.62 0.00
C LEU A 6 0.96 0.78 -0.54
N PHE A 7 1.01 1.77 0.33
CA PHE A 7 1.14 3.17 -0.08
C PHE A 7 0.07 3.50 -1.10
N SER A 8 -1.18 3.22 -0.73
CA SER A 8 -2.26 3.07 -1.71
C SER A 8 -2.76 4.37 -2.33
N GLY A 9 -2.51 5.51 -1.71
CA GLY A 9 -3.04 6.77 -2.19
C GLY A 9 -4.55 6.74 -2.20
N ILE A 10 -5.15 7.30 -3.25
CA ILE A 10 -6.61 7.33 -3.37
C ILE A 10 -7.18 6.11 -4.10
N GLY A 11 -6.35 5.11 -4.37
CA GLY A 11 -6.86 3.83 -4.83
C GLY A 11 -6.80 3.58 -6.32
N GLY A 12 -5.85 4.20 -7.04
CA GLY A 12 -5.72 3.94 -8.47
C GLY A 12 -5.49 2.48 -8.78
N ALA A 13 -4.66 1.79 -8.00
CA ALA A 13 -4.41 0.37 -8.20
C ALA A 13 -5.65 -0.46 -7.90
N GLU A 14 -6.42 -0.06 -6.88
CA GLU A 14 -7.66 -0.74 -6.54
C GLU A 14 -8.69 -0.62 -7.67
N VAL A 15 -8.78 0.55 -8.28
CA VAL A 15 -9.69 0.75 -9.41
C VAL A 15 -9.29 -0.16 -10.57
N ALA A 16 -7.99 -0.19 -10.89
CA ALA A 16 -7.50 -1.03 -11.98
C ALA A 16 -7.79 -2.51 -11.70
N ALA A 17 -7.55 -2.96 -10.48
CA ALA A 17 -7.82 -4.33 -10.10
C ALA A 17 -9.32 -4.66 -10.22
N SER A 18 -10.18 -3.73 -9.80
CA SER A 18 -11.62 -3.92 -9.90
C SER A 18 -12.06 -4.02 -11.36
N MET A 19 -11.47 -3.23 -12.24
CA MET A 19 -11.78 -3.30 -13.68
C MET A 19 -11.37 -4.64 -14.28
N MET A 20 -10.36 -5.28 -13.72
CA MET A 20 -9.94 -6.62 -14.14
C MET A 20 -10.76 -7.73 -13.49
N GLY A 21 -11.70 -7.40 -12.63
CA GLY A 21 -12.48 -8.39 -11.92
C GLY A 21 -11.76 -9.01 -10.73
N TRP A 22 -10.67 -8.41 -10.29
CA TRP A 22 -9.90 -8.92 -9.15
C TRP A 22 -10.53 -8.44 -7.84
N GLN A 23 -10.28 -9.18 -6.78
CA GLN A 23 -10.77 -8.83 -5.46
C GLN A 23 -9.69 -8.04 -4.71
N ASN A 24 -10.08 -6.90 -4.16
CA ASN A 24 -9.18 -6.07 -3.34
C ASN A 24 -9.30 -6.53 -1.89
N LEU A 25 -8.25 -7.17 -1.37
CA LEU A 25 -8.26 -7.74 -0.03
C LEU A 25 -7.97 -6.70 1.04
N PHE A 26 -6.95 -5.89 0.84
CA PHE A 26 -6.60 -4.85 1.80
C PHE A 26 -5.81 -3.73 1.13
N HIS A 27 -5.74 -2.61 1.82
CA HIS A 27 -4.91 -1.48 1.43
C HIS A 27 -4.25 -0.90 2.67
N CYS A 28 -3.13 -0.20 2.47
CA CYS A 28 -2.40 0.43 3.56
C CYS A 28 -2.01 1.84 3.15
N GLU A 29 -2.56 2.83 3.84
CA GLU A 29 -2.34 4.24 3.52
C GLU A 29 -2.29 5.05 4.81
N ILE A 30 -1.16 5.74 5.03
CA ILE A 30 -0.93 6.48 6.28
C ILE A 30 -1.75 7.78 6.35
N GLN A 31 -1.99 8.43 5.22
CA GLN A 31 -2.69 9.69 5.20
C GLN A 31 -4.20 9.50 5.35
N GLU A 32 -4.81 10.31 6.19
CA GLU A 32 -6.19 10.13 6.57
C GLU A 32 -7.16 10.32 5.41
N PHE A 33 -7.00 11.39 4.63
CA PHE A 33 -7.95 11.68 3.57
C PHE A 33 -7.95 10.59 2.48
N PRO A 34 -6.80 10.22 1.90
CA PRO A 34 -6.80 9.11 0.94
C PRO A 34 -7.34 7.81 1.53
N ARG A 35 -7.03 7.54 2.80
CA ARG A 35 -7.53 6.32 3.43
C ARG A 35 -9.05 6.33 3.54
N LYS A 36 -9.65 7.48 3.83
CA LYS A 36 -11.10 7.59 3.86
C LYS A 36 -11.72 7.40 2.49
N VAL A 37 -11.06 7.88 1.44
CA VAL A 37 -11.51 7.65 0.06
C VAL A 37 -11.51 6.17 -0.25
N LEU A 38 -10.44 5.47 0.13
CA LEU A 38 -10.36 4.02 -0.06
C LEU A 38 -11.47 3.28 0.68
N GLN A 39 -11.73 3.67 1.92
CA GLN A 39 -12.79 3.02 2.71
C GLN A 39 -14.16 3.24 2.10
N TYR A 40 -14.37 4.41 1.50
CA TYR A 40 -15.65 4.72 0.88
C TYR A 40 -15.89 3.90 -0.39
N TRP A 41 -14.89 3.82 -1.26
CA TRP A 41 -15.03 3.14 -2.54
C TRP A 41 -14.82 1.63 -2.47
N PHE A 42 -14.05 1.17 -1.47
CA PHE A 42 -13.72 -0.24 -1.33
C PHE A 42 -14.01 -0.71 0.09
N PRO A 43 -15.29 -0.72 0.49
CA PRO A 43 -15.65 -1.00 1.89
C PRO A 43 -15.34 -2.44 2.31
N ASN A 44 -15.20 -3.36 1.36
CA ASN A 44 -14.88 -4.75 1.67
C ASN A 44 -13.38 -5.00 1.81
N SER A 45 -12.56 -4.01 1.46
CA SER A 45 -11.12 -4.09 1.58
C SER A 45 -10.71 -3.69 2.99
N GLU A 46 -9.87 -4.50 3.64
CA GLU A 46 -9.42 -4.18 4.99
C GLU A 46 -8.47 -2.99 4.94
N SER A 47 -8.66 -2.03 5.85
CA SER A 47 -7.92 -0.78 5.81
C SER A 47 -6.86 -0.74 6.90
N TYR A 48 -5.61 -0.50 6.51
CA TYR A 48 -4.50 -0.32 7.44
C TYR A 48 -3.94 1.07 7.30
N GLU A 49 -3.42 1.59 8.39
CA GLU A 49 -2.89 2.94 8.43
C GLU A 49 -1.38 2.98 8.30
N ASP A 50 -0.68 2.38 9.24
CA ASP A 50 0.78 2.52 9.37
C ASP A 50 1.45 1.20 9.06
N ILE A 51 2.18 1.17 7.94
CA ILE A 51 2.88 -0.04 7.49
C ILE A 51 3.90 -0.52 8.54
N THR A 52 4.50 0.40 9.29
CA THR A 52 5.50 0.03 10.29
C THR A 52 4.91 -0.69 11.48
N LYS A 53 3.61 -0.55 11.68
CA LYS A 53 2.89 -1.14 12.81
C LYS A 53 1.98 -2.29 12.42
N THR A 54 1.97 -2.65 11.15
CA THR A 54 1.05 -3.67 10.64
C THR A 54 1.78 -4.99 10.42
N ASP A 55 1.19 -6.06 10.90
CA ASP A 55 1.66 -7.41 10.65
C ASP A 55 0.82 -8.02 9.54
N PHE A 56 1.47 -8.35 8.43
CA PHE A 56 0.77 -8.86 7.25
C PHE A 56 0.80 -10.39 7.16
N THR A 57 1.25 -11.09 8.18
CA THR A 57 1.38 -12.55 8.10
C THR A 57 0.05 -13.26 7.90
N LYS A 58 -1.05 -12.65 8.33
CA LYS A 58 -2.36 -13.26 8.11
C LYS A 58 -2.70 -13.35 6.61
N TRP A 59 -2.04 -12.57 5.78
CA TRP A 59 -2.27 -12.57 4.33
C TRP A 59 -1.31 -13.47 3.58
N HIS A 60 -0.46 -14.20 4.28
CA HIS A 60 0.51 -15.09 3.67
C HIS A 60 -0.18 -16.10 2.75
N GLY A 61 0.25 -16.11 1.49
CA GLY A 61 -0.30 -17.03 0.51
C GLY A 61 -1.68 -16.69 -0.01
N LYS A 62 -2.24 -15.54 0.41
CA LYS A 62 -3.60 -15.16 0.02
C LYS A 62 -3.65 -14.07 -1.05
N VAL A 63 -2.55 -13.42 -1.31
CA VAL A 63 -2.46 -12.30 -2.25
C VAL A 63 -1.75 -12.76 -3.50
N ASP A 64 -2.39 -12.56 -4.65
CA ASP A 64 -1.78 -12.91 -5.94
C ASP A 64 -0.95 -11.75 -6.48
N VAL A 65 -1.43 -10.53 -6.33
CA VAL A 65 -0.77 -9.33 -6.82
C VAL A 65 -0.70 -8.31 -5.70
N LEU A 66 0.51 -7.87 -5.39
CA LEU A 66 0.74 -6.81 -4.42
C LEU A 66 1.32 -5.61 -5.16
N THR A 67 0.63 -4.48 -5.08
CA THR A 67 1.12 -3.23 -5.68
C THR A 67 1.62 -2.29 -4.59
N GLY A 68 2.53 -1.40 -4.97
CA GLY A 68 3.04 -0.42 -4.02
C GLY A 68 3.30 0.90 -4.71
N GLY A 69 2.58 1.94 -4.30
CA GLY A 69 2.80 3.29 -4.79
C GLY A 69 3.86 3.99 -3.95
N PHE A 70 5.08 3.48 -4.00
CA PHE A 70 6.14 3.97 -3.15
C PHE A 70 6.34 5.47 -3.31
N PRO A 71 6.30 6.26 -2.24
CA PRO A 71 6.42 7.71 -2.37
C PRO A 71 7.81 8.10 -2.83
N CYS A 72 7.88 8.85 -3.92
CA CYS A 72 9.17 9.31 -4.45
C CYS A 72 9.20 10.81 -4.70
N GLN A 73 8.11 11.54 -4.44
CA GLN A 73 8.12 12.96 -4.64
C GLN A 73 9.15 13.73 -3.80
N PRO A 74 9.60 13.26 -2.64
CA PRO A 74 10.62 13.99 -1.91
C PRO A 74 11.91 14.19 -2.67
N PHE A 75 12.19 13.33 -3.61
CA PHE A 75 13.40 13.45 -4.41
C PHE A 75 13.34 14.60 -5.39
N SER A 76 12.15 15.02 -5.78
CA SER A 76 11.98 16.09 -6.74
C SER A 76 12.02 17.46 -6.10
N VAL A 77 12.09 17.52 -4.78
CA VAL A 77 12.04 18.80 -4.09
C VAL A 77 13.43 19.21 -3.71
N ALA A 78 14.10 19.84 -4.64
CA ALA A 78 15.29 20.65 -4.42
C ALA A 78 16.21 20.10 -3.33
N GLY A 79 16.67 18.87 -3.48
CA GLY A 79 17.67 18.33 -2.58
C GLY A 79 17.20 18.11 -1.16
N ARG A 80 15.97 17.84 -0.95
CA ARG A 80 15.45 17.55 0.37
C ARG A 80 15.94 16.21 0.87
N ARG A 81 17.01 16.24 1.63
CA ARG A 81 17.58 15.02 2.20
C ARG A 81 16.60 14.30 3.09
N LYS A 82 15.80 15.06 3.82
CA LYS A 82 14.83 14.52 4.73
C LYS A 82 13.84 13.60 4.03
N GLY A 83 13.37 14.02 2.86
CA GLY A 83 12.48 13.19 2.07
C GLY A 83 13.14 11.94 1.57
N ALA A 84 14.40 12.04 1.13
CA ALA A 84 15.15 10.89 0.67
C ALA A 84 15.38 9.88 1.80
N ASP A 85 15.66 10.40 3.00
CA ASP A 85 15.82 9.55 4.17
C ASP A 85 14.52 8.82 4.52
N ASP A 86 13.39 9.52 4.41
CA ASP A 86 12.10 8.91 4.67
C ASP A 86 11.83 7.77 3.69
N ASN A 87 12.16 7.96 2.41
CA ASN A 87 11.99 6.92 1.42
C ASN A 87 12.85 5.70 1.71
N ARG A 88 14.10 5.92 2.09
CA ARG A 88 14.97 4.83 2.46
C ARG A 88 14.45 4.09 3.68
N TYR A 89 13.82 4.82 4.59
CA TYR A 89 13.25 4.23 5.79
C TYR A 89 12.05 3.34 5.44
N LEU A 90 11.25 3.74 4.46
CA LEU A 90 10.04 3.01 4.09
C LEU A 90 10.32 1.75 3.27
N TRP A 91 11.40 1.74 2.51
CA TRP A 91 11.74 0.59 1.68
C TRP A 91 11.90 -0.71 2.48
N PRO A 92 12.62 -0.70 3.62
CA PRO A 92 12.69 -1.92 4.45
C PRO A 92 11.32 -2.41 4.90
N GLN A 93 10.39 -1.51 5.15
CA GLN A 93 9.04 -1.90 5.54
C GLN A 93 8.30 -2.60 4.40
N MET A 94 8.50 -2.12 3.19
CA MET A 94 7.89 -2.77 2.03
C MET A 94 8.47 -4.17 1.83
N LEU A 95 9.78 -4.32 1.96
CA LEU A 95 10.41 -5.63 1.87
C LEU A 95 9.87 -6.58 2.94
N ARG A 96 9.70 -6.10 4.16
CA ARG A 96 9.13 -6.90 5.23
C ARG A 96 7.73 -7.39 4.85
N ALA A 97 6.90 -6.48 4.34
CA ALA A 97 5.54 -6.83 3.92
C ALA A 97 5.57 -7.90 2.83
N ILE A 98 6.43 -7.74 1.84
CA ILE A 98 6.56 -8.72 0.76
C ILE A 98 6.91 -10.08 1.32
N ARG A 99 7.85 -10.14 2.25
CA ARG A 99 8.27 -11.40 2.88
C ARG A 99 7.15 -12.03 3.68
N GLN A 100 6.36 -11.23 4.38
CA GLN A 100 5.25 -11.73 5.18
C GLN A 100 4.11 -12.24 4.30
N ILE A 101 3.80 -11.52 3.22
CA ILE A 101 2.67 -11.84 2.35
C ILE A 101 3.03 -12.94 1.35
N HIS A 102 4.23 -12.89 0.83
CA HIS A 102 4.72 -13.86 -0.16
C HIS A 102 3.79 -13.95 -1.36
N PRO A 103 3.56 -12.82 -2.05
CA PRO A 103 2.66 -12.79 -3.19
C PRO A 103 3.15 -13.57 -4.39
#